data_73abc61a6821d5816e58f485dd480b5a
#
_entry.id   73abc61a6821d5816e58f485dd480b5a
#
_cell.length_a   1.000
_cell.length_b   1.000
_cell.length_c   1.000
_cell.angle_alpha   90.00
_cell.angle_beta   90.00
_cell.angle_gamma   90.00
#
_symmetry.space_group_name_H-M   'P 1'
#
loop_
_entity.id
_entity.type
_entity.pdbx_description
1 polymer ?
#
loop_
_entity_poly.entity_id
_entity_poly.type
_entity_poly.pdbx_seq_one_letter_code
_entity_poly.pdbx_strand_id
1 'polypeptide(L)'
;MPSILIVEDHKIVAEVLANILRRSGQYEVASVVHTAEEALERLSNQDVDLVLVDISLPYTTGIELVAMIRQKYPSIPSLVISGHNTSLYVNRSLKAGARGYIVKDDIHDIVTGIQHVLDGDIYLSNQLNKIKFDKP
;
A
#
# COMPACT_ATOMS: atom_id res chain seq x y z
N MET A 1 -14.86 6.05 -9.58
CA MET A 1 -14.12 4.98 -8.86
C MET A 1 -12.79 5.54 -8.40
N PRO A 2 -12.39 5.29 -7.15
CA PRO A 2 -11.07 5.69 -6.70
C PRO A 2 -9.95 5.05 -7.53
N SER A 3 -8.89 5.81 -7.77
CA SER A 3 -7.75 5.38 -8.56
C SER A 3 -6.60 4.95 -7.67
N ILE A 4 -6.11 3.75 -7.89
CA ILE A 4 -5.07 3.13 -7.06
C ILE A 4 -3.78 3.01 -7.85
N LEU A 5 -2.70 3.52 -7.29
CA LEU A 5 -1.34 3.33 -7.82
C LEU A 5 -0.74 2.11 -7.14
N ILE A 6 -0.31 1.13 -7.92
CA ILE A 6 0.34 -0.09 -7.41
C ILE A 6 1.85 0.04 -7.59
N VAL A 7 2.60 -0.10 -6.49
CA VAL A 7 4.07 -0.07 -6.49
C VAL A 7 4.57 -1.43 -6.01
N GLU A 8 4.99 -2.27 -6.93
CA GLU A 8 5.40 -3.64 -6.68
C GLU A 8 6.43 -4.06 -7.73
N ASP A 9 7.61 -4.51 -7.29
CA ASP A 9 8.69 -4.88 -8.21
C ASP A 9 8.56 -6.29 -8.79
N HIS A 10 7.81 -7.18 -8.14
CA HIS A 10 7.54 -8.52 -8.66
C HIS A 10 6.37 -8.45 -9.64
N LYS A 11 6.67 -8.63 -10.93
CA LYS A 11 5.66 -8.47 -11.99
C LYS A 11 4.43 -9.35 -11.82
N ILE A 12 4.62 -10.61 -11.38
CA ILE A 12 3.50 -11.53 -11.18
C ILE A 12 2.62 -11.05 -10.03
N VAL A 13 3.22 -10.63 -8.92
CA VAL A 13 2.46 -10.10 -7.78
C VAL A 13 1.72 -8.84 -8.18
N ALA A 14 2.37 -7.95 -8.92
CA ALA A 14 1.73 -6.73 -9.41
C ALA A 14 0.51 -7.03 -10.28
N GLU A 15 0.59 -8.02 -11.16
CA GLU A 15 -0.55 -8.46 -11.98
C GLU A 15 -1.68 -9.02 -11.14
N VAL A 16 -1.37 -9.83 -10.12
CA VAL A 16 -2.38 -10.37 -9.20
C VAL A 16 -3.11 -9.23 -8.50
N LEU A 17 -2.38 -8.26 -7.97
CA LEU A 17 -2.96 -7.10 -7.30
C LEU A 17 -3.87 -6.31 -8.24
N ALA A 18 -3.40 -6.01 -9.45
CA ALA A 18 -4.17 -5.28 -10.44
C ALA A 18 -5.45 -6.02 -10.81
N ASN A 19 -5.37 -7.34 -10.99
CA ASN A 19 -6.53 -8.16 -11.33
C ASN A 19 -7.56 -8.19 -10.21
N ILE A 20 -7.12 -8.30 -8.95
CA ILE A 20 -8.03 -8.25 -7.80
C ILE A 20 -8.81 -6.93 -7.80
N LEU A 21 -8.12 -5.81 -7.99
CA LEU A 21 -8.77 -4.50 -8.00
C LEU A 21 -9.75 -4.35 -9.16
N ARG A 22 -9.35 -4.76 -10.36
CA ARG A 22 -10.22 -4.66 -11.54
C ARG A 22 -11.45 -5.54 -11.41
N ARG A 23 -11.30 -6.76 -10.91
CA ARG A 23 -12.42 -7.68 -10.73
C ARG A 23 -13.41 -7.24 -9.67
N SER A 24 -12.95 -6.46 -8.69
CA SER A 24 -13.85 -5.93 -7.66
C SER A 24 -14.88 -4.98 -8.23
N GLY A 25 -14.58 -4.33 -9.35
CA GLY A 25 -15.45 -3.32 -9.95
C GLY A 25 -15.58 -2.04 -9.14
N GLN A 26 -14.79 -1.90 -8.06
CA GLN A 26 -14.87 -0.75 -7.15
C GLN A 26 -13.75 0.26 -7.35
N TYR A 27 -12.62 -0.16 -7.95
CA TYR A 27 -11.43 0.66 -8.07
C TYR A 27 -10.86 0.63 -9.47
N GLU A 28 -10.25 1.74 -9.87
CA GLU A 28 -9.43 1.81 -11.07
C GLU A 28 -7.96 1.60 -10.70
N VAL A 29 -7.22 0.96 -11.57
CA VAL A 29 -5.76 0.89 -11.46
C VAL A 29 -5.21 2.06 -12.26
N ALA A 30 -4.70 3.08 -11.54
CA ALA A 30 -4.14 4.27 -12.17
C ALA A 30 -2.89 3.91 -12.97
N SER A 31 -1.98 3.19 -12.33
CA SER A 31 -0.74 2.68 -12.94
C SER A 31 -0.19 1.55 -12.10
N VAL A 32 0.64 0.73 -12.71
CA VAL A 32 1.46 -0.28 -12.02
C VAL A 32 2.90 0.10 -12.29
N VAL A 33 3.64 0.39 -11.22
CA VAL A 33 5.05 0.75 -11.30
C VAL A 33 5.88 -0.18 -10.42
N HIS A 34 7.19 -0.20 -10.62
CA HIS A 34 8.06 -1.21 -10.02
C HIS A 34 9.11 -0.64 -9.08
N THR A 35 9.23 0.69 -9.01
CA THR A 35 10.19 1.37 -8.13
C THR A 35 9.54 2.58 -7.47
N ALA A 36 10.15 3.04 -6.37
CA ALA A 36 9.69 4.25 -5.68
C ALA A 36 9.81 5.49 -6.58
N GLU A 37 10.87 5.57 -7.37
CA GLU A 37 11.13 6.69 -8.28
C GLU A 37 10.01 6.79 -9.33
N GLU A 38 9.60 5.68 -9.91
CA GLU A 38 8.48 5.65 -10.84
C GLU A 38 7.18 6.06 -10.17
N ALA A 39 6.97 5.64 -8.91
CA ALA A 39 5.78 6.00 -8.14
C ALA A 39 5.70 7.52 -7.94
N LEU A 40 6.81 8.15 -7.55
CA LEU A 40 6.86 9.60 -7.34
C LEU A 40 6.60 10.36 -8.65
N GLU A 41 7.12 9.85 -9.76
CA GLU A 41 6.86 10.43 -11.07
C GLU A 41 5.37 10.39 -11.41
N ARG A 42 4.71 9.24 -11.20
CA ARG A 42 3.27 9.11 -11.47
C ARG A 42 2.44 10.02 -10.58
N LEU A 43 2.80 10.14 -9.30
CA LEU A 43 2.09 11.01 -8.37
C LEU A 43 2.18 12.49 -8.78
N SER A 44 3.24 12.87 -9.48
CA SER A 44 3.41 14.26 -9.95
C SER A 44 2.55 14.61 -11.16
N ASN A 45 2.06 13.62 -11.91
CA ASN A 45 1.35 13.87 -13.17
C ASN A 45 0.06 13.08 -13.35
N GLN A 46 -0.39 12.35 -12.35
CA GLN A 46 -1.58 11.50 -12.44
C GLN A 46 -2.39 11.60 -11.15
N ASP A 47 -3.72 11.62 -11.29
CA ASP A 47 -4.60 11.62 -10.12
C ASP A 47 -4.62 10.24 -9.48
N VAL A 48 -4.29 10.19 -8.19
CA VAL A 48 -4.24 8.95 -7.41
C VAL A 48 -4.93 9.18 -6.08
N ASP A 49 -5.79 8.26 -5.70
CA ASP A 49 -6.53 8.34 -4.43
C ASP A 49 -5.87 7.56 -3.31
N LEU A 50 -5.09 6.52 -3.65
CA LEU A 50 -4.39 5.68 -2.68
C LEU A 50 -3.21 5.00 -3.36
N VAL A 51 -2.11 4.84 -2.63
CA VAL A 51 -0.94 4.10 -3.11
C VAL A 51 -0.84 2.77 -2.37
N LEU A 52 -0.78 1.69 -3.12
CA LEU A 52 -0.54 0.34 -2.59
C LEU A 52 0.95 0.06 -2.77
N VAL A 53 1.68 -0.09 -1.66
CA VAL A 53 3.15 -0.10 -1.64
C VAL A 53 3.69 -1.41 -1.11
N ASP A 54 4.50 -2.12 -1.92
CA ASP A 54 5.30 -3.24 -1.43
C ASP A 54 6.45 -2.71 -0.57
N ILE A 55 6.65 -3.31 0.61
CA ILE A 55 7.71 -2.90 1.52
C ILE A 55 9.11 -3.20 0.96
N SER A 56 9.23 -4.26 0.15
CA SER A 56 10.52 -4.79 -0.32
C SER A 56 10.91 -4.25 -1.70
N LEU A 57 10.75 -2.95 -1.93
CA LEU A 57 11.16 -2.33 -3.19
C LEU A 57 12.68 -2.23 -3.31
N PRO A 58 13.23 -2.32 -4.54
CA PRO A 58 14.66 -2.10 -4.75
C PRO A 58 15.02 -0.62 -4.60
N TYR A 59 16.27 -0.34 -4.24
CA TYR A 59 16.82 1.01 -4.07
C TYR A 59 16.13 1.77 -2.93
N THR A 60 15.16 2.62 -3.24
CA THR A 60 14.33 3.26 -2.20
C THR A 60 13.27 2.27 -1.73
N THR A 61 13.28 1.96 -0.43
CA THR A 61 12.37 0.97 0.15
C THR A 61 10.91 1.45 0.18
N GLY A 62 9.99 0.52 0.38
CA GLY A 62 8.58 0.86 0.52
C GLY A 62 8.31 1.77 1.72
N ILE A 63 8.99 1.54 2.85
CA ILE A 63 8.83 2.39 4.04
C ILE A 63 9.35 3.80 3.76
N GLU A 64 10.49 3.94 3.10
CA GLU A 64 11.01 5.24 2.70
C GLU A 64 10.05 5.95 1.74
N LEU A 65 9.47 5.23 0.78
CA LEU A 65 8.48 5.80 -0.14
C LEU A 65 7.24 6.29 0.62
N VAL A 66 6.74 5.52 1.57
CA VAL A 66 5.60 5.93 2.40
C VAL A 66 5.88 7.25 3.11
N ALA A 67 7.07 7.40 3.69
CA ALA A 67 7.48 8.64 4.35
C ALA A 67 7.53 9.83 3.38
N MET A 68 8.02 9.61 2.17
CA MET A 68 8.08 10.64 1.12
C MET A 68 6.68 11.06 0.68
N ILE A 69 5.77 10.11 0.49
CA ILE A 69 4.39 10.38 0.10
C ILE A 69 3.69 11.17 1.18
N ARG A 70 3.85 10.78 2.44
CA ARG A 70 3.25 11.51 3.57
C ARG A 70 3.69 12.98 3.59
N GLN A 71 4.96 13.22 3.34
CA GLN A 71 5.52 14.58 3.36
C GLN A 71 5.07 15.40 2.16
N LYS A 72 5.11 14.81 0.97
CA LYS A 72 4.87 15.54 -0.28
C LYS A 72 3.40 15.52 -0.72
N TYR A 73 2.69 14.45 -0.42
CA TYR A 73 1.29 14.25 -0.81
C TYR A 73 0.45 13.80 0.40
N PRO A 74 0.31 14.65 1.44
CA PRO A 74 -0.31 14.23 2.70
C PRO A 74 -1.77 13.81 2.59
N SER A 75 -2.45 14.18 1.52
CA SER A 75 -3.85 13.76 1.29
C SER A 75 -3.98 12.38 0.65
N ILE A 76 -2.87 11.81 0.16
CA ILE A 76 -2.89 10.50 -0.50
C ILE A 76 -2.41 9.44 0.50
N PRO A 77 -3.32 8.56 0.98
CA PRO A 77 -2.93 7.52 1.92
C PRO A 77 -2.13 6.42 1.25
N SER A 78 -1.24 5.78 2.03
CA SER A 78 -0.49 4.61 1.60
C SER A 78 -0.97 3.39 2.36
N LEU A 79 -1.15 2.28 1.64
CA LEU A 79 -1.46 0.97 2.20
C LEU A 79 -0.29 0.04 1.85
N VAL A 80 0.40 -0.45 2.87
CA VAL A 80 1.56 -1.32 2.68
C VAL A 80 1.11 -2.76 2.49
N ILE A 81 1.75 -3.45 1.55
CA ILE A 81 1.62 -4.89 1.39
C ILE A 81 3.00 -5.52 1.56
N SER A 82 3.08 -6.65 2.29
CA SER A 82 4.37 -7.22 2.64
C SER A 82 4.28 -8.71 2.94
N GLY A 83 5.37 -9.43 2.64
CA GLY A 83 5.56 -10.80 3.12
C GLY A 83 5.96 -10.87 4.60
N HIS A 84 6.30 -9.75 5.22
CA HIS A 84 6.72 -9.69 6.62
C HIS A 84 5.52 -9.46 7.54
N ASN A 85 5.39 -10.30 8.57
CA ASN A 85 4.27 -10.22 9.51
C ASN A 85 4.71 -9.84 10.94
N THR A 86 5.93 -9.36 11.12
CA THR A 86 6.45 -9.01 12.44
C THR A 86 6.02 -7.60 12.85
N SER A 87 5.92 -7.39 14.17
CA SER A 87 5.58 -6.08 14.71
C SER A 87 6.58 -5.00 14.31
N LEU A 88 7.85 -5.36 14.10
CA LEU A 88 8.87 -4.41 13.68
C LEU A 88 8.51 -3.71 12.38
N TYR A 89 8.18 -4.48 11.34
CA TYR A 89 7.84 -3.91 10.04
C TYR A 89 6.51 -3.17 10.05
N VAL A 90 5.52 -3.71 10.78
CA VAL A 90 4.22 -3.05 10.93
C VAL A 90 4.41 -1.69 11.60
N ASN A 91 5.13 -1.64 12.74
CA ASN A 91 5.35 -0.39 13.47
C ASN A 91 6.13 0.62 12.64
N ARG A 92 7.17 0.20 11.94
CA ARG A 92 7.94 1.10 11.08
C ARG A 92 7.09 1.69 9.97
N SER A 93 6.23 0.88 9.36
CA SER A 93 5.34 1.32 8.30
C SER A 93 4.34 2.36 8.80
N LEU A 94 3.71 2.09 9.94
CA LEU A 94 2.75 3.01 10.54
C LEU A 94 3.40 4.32 10.98
N LYS A 95 4.61 4.25 11.57
CA LYS A 95 5.35 5.46 11.96
C LYS A 95 5.77 6.31 10.77
N ALA A 96 6.07 5.68 9.64
CA ALA A 96 6.39 6.39 8.40
C ALA A 96 5.17 7.10 7.81
N GLY A 97 3.97 6.71 8.21
CA GLY A 97 2.72 7.33 7.79
C GLY A 97 1.76 6.42 7.03
N ALA A 98 2.07 5.12 6.93
CA ALA A 98 1.14 4.18 6.31
C ALA A 98 -0.17 4.14 7.08
N ARG A 99 -1.28 4.04 6.35
CA ARG A 99 -2.62 3.95 6.95
C ARG A 99 -3.13 2.52 7.02
N GLY A 100 -2.31 1.57 6.60
CA GLY A 100 -2.64 0.17 6.70
C GLY A 100 -1.48 -0.73 6.32
N TYR A 101 -1.63 -2.00 6.67
CA TYR A 101 -0.62 -3.01 6.41
C TYR A 101 -1.32 -4.34 6.17
N ILE A 102 -1.06 -4.94 5.01
CA ILE A 102 -1.62 -6.24 4.64
C ILE A 102 -0.47 -7.21 4.42
N VAL A 103 -0.51 -8.33 5.12
CA VAL A 103 0.43 -9.43 4.89
C VAL A 103 0.04 -10.11 3.57
N LYS A 104 1.03 -10.48 2.75
CA LYS A 104 0.77 -11.08 1.42
C LYS A 104 -0.08 -12.34 1.49
N ASP A 105 -0.04 -13.09 2.59
CA ASP A 105 -0.93 -14.24 2.79
C ASP A 105 -2.41 -13.85 2.88
N ASP A 106 -2.69 -12.61 3.24
CA ASP A 106 -4.04 -12.05 3.33
C ASP A 106 -4.39 -11.19 2.12
N ILE A 107 -3.81 -11.48 0.96
CA ILE A 107 -3.94 -10.64 -0.24
C ILE A 107 -5.40 -10.40 -0.64
N HIS A 108 -6.32 -11.32 -0.32
CA HIS A 108 -7.73 -11.17 -0.59
C HIS A 108 -8.40 -10.07 0.24
N ASP A 109 -7.73 -9.60 1.30
CA ASP A 109 -8.23 -8.51 2.13
C ASP A 109 -7.99 -7.12 1.51
N ILE A 110 -7.33 -7.04 0.36
CA ILE A 110 -6.93 -5.76 -0.24
C ILE A 110 -8.12 -4.86 -0.51
N VAL A 111 -9.18 -5.38 -1.10
CA VAL A 111 -10.36 -4.57 -1.44
C VAL A 111 -10.97 -3.98 -0.18
N THR A 112 -11.14 -4.80 0.85
CA THR A 112 -11.65 -4.36 2.16
C THR A 112 -10.71 -3.34 2.80
N GLY A 113 -9.40 -3.62 2.75
CA GLY A 113 -8.39 -2.73 3.33
C GLY A 113 -8.37 -1.36 2.68
N ILE A 114 -8.47 -1.30 1.36
CA ILE A 114 -8.51 -0.03 0.62
C ILE A 114 -9.74 0.77 1.05
N GLN A 115 -10.90 0.11 1.16
CA GLN A 115 -12.14 0.77 1.57
C GLN A 115 -11.98 1.42 2.95
N HIS A 116 -11.46 0.67 3.92
CA HIS A 116 -11.24 1.21 5.28
C HIS A 116 -10.27 2.38 5.28
N VAL A 117 -9.17 2.27 4.54
CA VAL A 117 -8.17 3.34 4.47
C VAL A 117 -8.75 4.59 3.82
N LEU A 118 -9.51 4.44 2.74
CA LEU A 118 -10.18 5.57 2.08
C LEU A 118 -11.23 6.23 2.98
N ASP A 119 -11.84 5.46 3.89
CA ASP A 119 -12.77 5.98 4.88
C ASP A 119 -12.08 6.67 6.07
N GLY A 120 -10.75 6.69 6.09
CA GLY A 120 -9.98 7.35 7.13
C GLY A 120 -9.53 6.45 8.27
N ASP A 121 -9.79 5.16 8.20
CA ASP A 121 -9.39 4.18 9.22
C ASP A 121 -7.99 3.65 8.96
N ILE A 122 -7.36 3.12 10.02
CA ILE A 122 -6.15 2.33 9.88
C ILE A 122 -6.57 0.87 9.75
N TYR A 123 -6.07 0.19 8.71
CA TYR A 123 -6.43 -1.21 8.45
C TYR A 123 -5.23 -2.14 8.62
N LEU A 124 -5.41 -3.20 9.39
CA LEU A 124 -4.42 -4.27 9.54
C LEU A 124 -5.08 -5.60 9.17
N SER A 125 -4.42 -6.36 8.30
CA SER A 125 -4.99 -7.62 7.81
C SER A 125 -5.13 -8.65 8.94
N ASN A 126 -5.97 -9.68 8.72
CA ASN A 126 -6.40 -10.61 9.76
C ASN A 126 -5.26 -11.29 10.53
N GLN A 127 -4.18 -11.66 9.86
CA GLN A 127 -3.05 -12.30 10.55
C GLN A 127 -2.43 -11.40 11.61
N LEU A 128 -2.48 -10.08 11.42
CA LEU A 128 -1.86 -9.12 12.33
C LEU A 128 -2.64 -8.94 13.63
N ASN A 129 -3.90 -9.33 13.66
CA ASN A 129 -4.70 -9.29 14.88
C ASN A 129 -4.18 -10.25 15.96
N LYS A 130 -3.33 -11.20 15.59
CA LYS A 130 -2.72 -12.17 16.51
C LYS A 130 -1.35 -11.74 16.99
N ILE A 131 -0.83 -10.60 16.52
CA ILE A 131 0.51 -10.10 16.82
C ILE A 131 0.38 -8.85 17.66
N LYS A 132 1.19 -8.77 18.74
CA LYS A 132 1.27 -7.54 19.54
C LYS A 132 2.17 -6.54 18.85
N PHE A 133 1.69 -5.33 18.65
CA PHE A 133 2.46 -4.23 18.08
C PHE A 133 1.97 -2.91 18.66
N ASP A 134 2.81 -1.87 18.55
CA ASP A 134 2.46 -0.53 19.01
C ASP A 134 1.65 0.18 17.94
N LYS A 135 0.48 0.69 18.32
CA LYS A 135 -0.33 1.51 17.40
C LYS A 135 0.14 2.97 17.48
N PRO A 136 0.15 3.67 16.34
CA PRO A 136 0.50 5.08 16.32
C PRO A 136 -0.55 5.95 17.03
#